data_08f14b7b66e62a7b899e0f46f17c33e5
#
_entry.id   08f14b7b66e62a7b899e0f46f17c33e5
#
_cell.length_a   1.000
_cell.length_b   1.000
_cell.length_c   1.000
_cell.angle_alpha   90.00
_cell.angle_beta   90.00
_cell.angle_gamma   90.00
#
_symmetry.space_group_name_H-M   'P 1'
#
loop_
_entity.id
_entity.type
_entity.pdbx_description
1 polymer ?
#
loop_
_entity_poly.entity_id
_entity_poly.type
_entity_poly.pdbx_seq_one_letter_code
_entity_poly.pdbx_strand_id
1 'polypeptide(L)'
;MRKNEYSDYRSVIADSWNRCIAWGLDHDHEPAPLRPEPARLEEINRQHSELLSVTEAEVLPYYRNVLSNSRCLILLADQHATVLSSWGDERITETRLKPWFQTGANWQEQNCGTNAIDTSIAVGGPVQIQRNEHFLKTNRSIIGSAAPIFDAHRQIAGVLSVFSDAYLPQAHTLGMVRLLSQSVENRLINRQFGPDHFQITLNTTADNFDSPWSGILVCDDSGQVIASNQRADQLLGMNTVE
;
A
#
# COMPACT_ATOMS: atom_id res chain seq x y z
N MET A 1 23.57 -5.74 11.92
CA MET A 1 24.24 -4.73 11.07
C MET A 1 23.14 -3.98 10.33
N ARG A 2 22.80 -2.75 10.71
CA ARG A 2 21.78 -1.95 10.01
C ARG A 2 22.35 -1.59 8.63
N LYS A 3 21.86 -2.22 7.56
CA LYS A 3 22.04 -1.71 6.20
C LYS A 3 21.44 -0.31 6.17
N ASN A 4 22.20 0.61 5.59
CA ASN A 4 21.91 2.04 5.55
C ASN A 4 20.60 2.25 4.75
N GLU A 5 19.45 2.50 5.41
CA GLU A 5 18.14 2.69 4.80
C GLU A 5 18.15 3.75 3.67
N TYR A 6 19.07 4.71 3.74
CA TYR A 6 19.23 5.77 2.71
C TYR A 6 19.94 5.30 1.44
N SER A 7 20.81 4.31 1.50
CA SER A 7 21.43 3.74 0.28
C SER A 7 20.45 2.86 -0.48
N ASP A 8 19.51 2.25 0.23
CA ASP A 8 18.48 1.38 -0.32
C ASP A 8 17.39 2.19 -1.07
N TYR A 9 17.01 3.35 -0.54
CA TYR A 9 15.98 4.21 -1.16
C TYR A 9 16.40 4.75 -2.56
N ARG A 10 17.65 5.16 -2.72
CA ARG A 10 18.15 5.63 -4.03
C ARG A 10 18.19 4.51 -5.05
N SER A 11 18.49 3.29 -4.64
CA SER A 11 18.48 2.13 -5.52
C SER A 11 17.05 1.81 -5.99
N VAL A 12 16.05 1.90 -5.11
CA VAL A 12 14.63 1.70 -5.46
C VAL A 12 14.19 2.63 -6.59
N ILE A 13 14.53 3.93 -6.50
CA ILE A 13 14.20 4.90 -7.55
C ILE A 13 14.95 4.58 -8.85
N ALA A 14 16.25 4.28 -8.76
CA ALA A 14 17.05 3.94 -9.92
C ALA A 14 16.54 2.68 -10.63
N ASP A 15 16.16 1.66 -9.87
CA ASP A 15 15.62 0.41 -10.41
C ASP A 15 14.26 0.64 -11.08
N SER A 16 13.39 1.46 -10.49
CA SER A 16 12.13 1.87 -11.12
C SER A 16 12.37 2.62 -12.44
N TRP A 17 13.32 3.57 -12.45
CA TRP A 17 13.69 4.30 -13.67
C TRP A 17 14.24 3.37 -14.76
N ASN A 18 15.07 2.39 -14.39
CA ASN A 18 15.59 1.38 -15.31
C ASN A 18 14.44 0.55 -15.93
N ARG A 19 13.42 0.17 -15.15
CA ARG A 19 12.22 -0.50 -15.67
C ARG A 19 11.48 0.39 -16.67
N CYS A 20 11.25 1.66 -16.33
CA CYS A 20 10.59 2.62 -17.22
C CYS A 20 11.33 2.77 -18.55
N ILE A 21 12.66 2.90 -18.51
CA ILE A 21 13.51 2.96 -19.73
C ILE A 21 13.40 1.67 -20.53
N ALA A 22 13.43 0.50 -19.88
CA ALA A 22 13.32 -0.79 -20.55
C ALA A 22 11.99 -0.98 -21.27
N TRP A 23 10.90 -0.37 -20.77
CA TRP A 23 9.60 -0.35 -21.46
C TRP A 23 9.51 0.74 -22.55
N GLY A 24 10.55 1.54 -22.75
CA GLY A 24 10.60 2.59 -23.78
C GLY A 24 9.80 3.85 -23.41
N LEU A 25 9.55 4.11 -22.14
CA LEU A 25 8.92 5.35 -21.72
C LEU A 25 9.86 6.54 -21.95
N ASP A 26 9.29 7.67 -22.36
CA ASP A 26 9.95 8.98 -22.43
C ASP A 26 9.51 9.85 -21.24
N HIS A 27 10.40 10.67 -20.71
CA HIS A 27 10.10 11.57 -19.59
C HIS A 27 8.99 12.59 -19.89
N ASP A 28 8.79 12.94 -21.15
CA ASP A 28 7.77 13.89 -21.62
C ASP A 28 6.48 13.21 -22.06
N HIS A 29 6.40 11.87 -21.92
CA HIS A 29 5.19 11.12 -22.23
C HIS A 29 4.02 11.57 -21.33
N GLU A 30 2.86 11.81 -21.95
CA GLU A 30 1.60 12.11 -21.26
C GLU A 30 0.72 10.85 -21.28
N PRO A 31 0.69 10.07 -20.19
CA PRO A 31 -0.06 8.84 -20.17
C PRO A 31 -1.56 9.12 -20.06
N ALA A 32 -2.37 8.28 -20.67
CA ALA A 32 -3.81 8.24 -20.45
C ALA A 32 -4.14 7.18 -19.38
N PRO A 33 -5.08 7.44 -18.45
CA PRO A 33 -5.47 6.45 -17.46
C PRO A 33 -6.13 5.26 -18.15
N LEU A 34 -5.51 4.10 -18.05
CA LEU A 34 -6.11 2.85 -18.52
C LEU A 34 -7.16 2.42 -17.50
N ARG A 35 -8.34 2.02 -17.99
CA ARG A 35 -9.44 1.52 -17.17
C ARG A 35 -9.99 0.24 -17.77
N PRO A 36 -10.32 -0.76 -16.95
CA PRO A 36 -11.01 -1.93 -17.41
C PRO A 36 -12.44 -1.58 -17.84
N GLU A 37 -13.01 -2.41 -18.69
CA GLU A 37 -14.43 -2.36 -19.00
C GLU A 37 -15.28 -2.50 -17.73
N PRO A 38 -16.50 -1.88 -17.67
CA PRO A 38 -17.32 -1.85 -16.46
C PRO A 38 -17.57 -3.24 -15.86
N ALA A 39 -17.89 -4.24 -16.66
CA ALA A 39 -18.11 -5.61 -16.18
C ALA A 39 -16.86 -6.23 -15.56
N ARG A 40 -15.69 -5.92 -16.10
CA ARG A 40 -14.40 -6.38 -15.52
C ARG A 40 -14.10 -5.66 -14.22
N LEU A 41 -14.44 -4.38 -14.12
CA LEU A 41 -14.27 -3.61 -12.88
C LEU A 41 -15.17 -4.14 -11.75
N GLU A 42 -16.42 -4.48 -12.06
CA GLU A 42 -17.33 -5.11 -11.11
C GLU A 42 -16.79 -6.46 -10.61
N GLU A 43 -16.22 -7.25 -11.50
CA GLU A 43 -15.57 -8.52 -11.14
C GLU A 43 -14.36 -8.32 -10.24
N ILE A 44 -13.48 -7.37 -10.56
CA ILE A 44 -12.32 -6.99 -9.74
C ILE A 44 -12.80 -6.58 -8.33
N ASN A 45 -13.79 -5.71 -8.23
CA ASN A 45 -14.32 -5.25 -6.94
C ASN A 45 -14.95 -6.39 -6.13
N ARG A 46 -15.62 -7.33 -6.79
CA ARG A 46 -16.19 -8.52 -6.15
C ARG A 46 -15.10 -9.42 -5.57
N GLN A 47 -14.03 -9.66 -6.34
CA GLN A 47 -12.89 -10.47 -5.92
C GLN A 47 -12.16 -9.85 -4.70
N HIS A 48 -12.11 -8.52 -4.62
CA HIS A 48 -11.45 -7.77 -3.56
C HIS A 48 -12.42 -7.23 -2.49
N SER A 49 -13.67 -7.76 -2.42
CA SER A 49 -14.71 -7.22 -1.54
C SER A 49 -14.33 -7.25 -0.05
N GLU A 50 -13.62 -8.27 0.39
CA GLU A 50 -13.14 -8.38 1.77
C GLU A 50 -12.07 -7.32 2.05
N LEU A 51 -11.06 -7.21 1.19
CA LEU A 51 -10.00 -6.20 1.29
C LEU A 51 -10.59 -4.79 1.31
N LEU A 52 -11.55 -4.49 0.43
CA LEU A 52 -12.28 -3.23 0.39
C LEU A 52 -12.98 -2.96 1.72
N SER A 53 -13.80 -3.91 2.20
CA SER A 53 -14.55 -3.77 3.45
C SER A 53 -13.65 -3.55 4.67
N VAL A 54 -12.56 -4.31 4.78
CA VAL A 54 -11.61 -4.18 5.90
C VAL A 54 -10.88 -2.85 5.82
N THR A 55 -10.39 -2.48 4.64
CA THR A 55 -9.65 -1.23 4.46
C THR A 55 -10.54 -0.02 4.74
N GLU A 56 -11.78 -0.02 4.27
CA GLU A 56 -12.72 1.06 4.53
C GLU A 56 -12.98 1.23 6.04
N ALA A 57 -13.17 0.13 6.76
CA ALA A 57 -13.39 0.15 8.19
C ALA A 57 -12.20 0.74 8.99
N GLU A 58 -10.96 0.55 8.51
CA GLU A 58 -9.76 1.12 9.12
C GLU A 58 -9.49 2.57 8.70
N VAL A 59 -9.63 2.85 7.39
CA VAL A 59 -9.24 4.14 6.80
C VAL A 59 -10.24 5.25 7.16
N LEU A 60 -11.56 4.98 7.12
CA LEU A 60 -12.56 6.03 7.32
C LEU A 60 -12.51 6.68 8.71
N PRO A 61 -12.42 5.93 9.82
CA PRO A 61 -12.28 6.53 11.14
C PRO A 61 -11.00 7.36 11.25
N TYR A 62 -9.89 6.86 10.71
CA TYR A 62 -8.63 7.57 10.72
C TYR A 62 -8.71 8.87 9.89
N TYR A 63 -9.25 8.81 8.68
CA TYR A 63 -9.45 9.99 7.85
C TYR A 63 -10.31 11.04 8.55
N ARG A 64 -11.45 10.64 9.09
CA ARG A 64 -12.39 11.56 9.78
C ARG A 64 -11.77 12.24 10.99
N ASN A 65 -10.99 11.52 11.78
CA ASN A 65 -10.48 12.00 13.06
C ASN A 65 -9.11 12.70 12.94
N VAL A 66 -8.27 12.32 11.97
CA VAL A 66 -6.90 12.80 11.87
C VAL A 66 -6.65 13.64 10.62
N LEU A 67 -7.25 13.26 9.49
CA LEU A 67 -6.94 13.83 8.18
C LEU A 67 -8.03 14.71 7.58
N SER A 68 -9.17 14.88 8.25
CA SER A 68 -10.34 15.58 7.69
C SER A 68 -10.06 17.03 7.24
N ASN A 69 -9.07 17.69 7.83
CA ASN A 69 -8.62 19.03 7.48
C ASN A 69 -7.31 19.04 6.67
N SER A 70 -6.75 17.88 6.38
CA SER A 70 -5.55 17.76 5.54
C SER A 70 -5.95 17.56 4.09
N ARG A 71 -5.25 18.26 3.19
CA ARG A 71 -5.40 18.02 1.76
C ARG A 71 -4.71 16.72 1.41
N CYS A 72 -5.36 15.59 1.63
CA CYS A 72 -4.85 14.28 1.25
C CYS A 72 -5.94 13.42 0.62
N LEU A 73 -5.52 12.52 -0.24
CA LEU A 73 -6.33 11.51 -0.90
C LEU A 73 -5.71 10.15 -0.61
N ILE A 74 -6.51 9.23 -0.11
CA ILE A 74 -6.11 7.87 0.19
C ILE A 74 -6.64 6.98 -0.92
N LEU A 75 -5.80 6.11 -1.47
CA LEU A 75 -6.17 5.12 -2.48
C LEU A 75 -5.88 3.72 -1.95
N LEU A 76 -6.79 2.80 -2.25
CA LEU A 76 -6.54 1.37 -2.22
C LEU A 76 -6.41 0.87 -3.66
N ALA A 77 -5.33 0.18 -3.97
CA ALA A 77 -5.13 -0.51 -5.24
C ALA A 77 -4.94 -2.01 -5.02
N ASP A 78 -5.25 -2.81 -6.04
CA ASP A 78 -4.94 -4.25 -6.04
C ASP A 78 -3.45 -4.52 -6.29
N GLN A 79 -3.07 -5.80 -6.33
CA GLN A 79 -1.71 -6.26 -6.62
C GLN A 79 -1.24 -5.97 -8.07
N HIS A 80 -2.13 -5.48 -8.92
CA HIS A 80 -1.87 -5.06 -10.30
C HIS A 80 -1.91 -3.53 -10.45
N ALA A 81 -1.83 -2.79 -9.34
CA ALA A 81 -1.89 -1.34 -9.28
C ALA A 81 -3.19 -0.73 -9.85
N THR A 82 -4.30 -1.49 -9.86
CA THR A 82 -5.62 -0.98 -10.24
C THR A 82 -6.32 -0.40 -9.02
N VAL A 83 -6.76 0.86 -9.10
CA VAL A 83 -7.47 1.53 -8.00
C VAL A 83 -8.81 0.86 -7.74
N LEU A 84 -8.99 0.35 -6.53
CA LEU A 84 -10.22 -0.26 -6.05
C LEU A 84 -11.16 0.76 -5.39
N SER A 85 -10.59 1.69 -4.63
CA SER A 85 -11.34 2.75 -3.96
C SER A 85 -10.46 3.96 -3.64
N SER A 86 -11.11 5.11 -3.41
CA SER A 86 -10.45 6.35 -2.99
C SER A 86 -11.27 7.06 -1.91
N TRP A 87 -10.58 7.67 -0.95
CA TRP A 87 -11.17 8.44 0.16
C TRP A 87 -10.38 9.72 0.39
N GLY A 88 -11.06 10.82 0.62
CA GLY A 88 -10.39 12.05 1.00
C GLY A 88 -10.78 13.28 0.20
N ASP A 89 -9.88 14.23 0.10
CA ASP A 89 -10.12 15.52 -0.53
C ASP A 89 -9.70 15.53 -2.01
N GLU A 90 -10.66 15.42 -2.90
CA GLU A 90 -10.40 15.45 -4.35
C GLU A 90 -9.86 16.79 -4.87
N ARG A 91 -9.88 17.84 -4.05
CA ARG A 91 -9.37 19.17 -4.42
C ARG A 91 -7.84 19.26 -4.48
N ILE A 92 -7.13 18.27 -3.96
CA ILE A 92 -5.65 18.23 -3.98
C ILE A 92 -5.08 18.00 -5.38
N THR A 93 -5.89 17.51 -6.30
CA THR A 93 -5.40 17.11 -7.61
C THR A 93 -5.75 18.13 -8.68
N GLU A 94 -4.78 18.45 -9.53
CA GLU A 94 -5.03 19.18 -10.77
C GLU A 94 -6.09 18.43 -11.60
N THR A 95 -6.92 19.15 -12.34
CA THR A 95 -8.04 18.58 -13.12
C THR A 95 -7.58 17.44 -14.03
N ARG A 96 -6.38 17.55 -14.62
CA ARG A 96 -5.79 16.52 -15.49
C ARG A 96 -5.45 15.22 -14.77
N LEU A 97 -5.19 15.27 -13.46
CA LEU A 97 -4.81 14.09 -12.67
C LEU A 97 -6.01 13.39 -12.04
N LYS A 98 -7.17 14.04 -11.93
CA LYS A 98 -8.37 13.46 -11.32
C LYS A 98 -8.75 12.07 -11.87
N PRO A 99 -8.66 11.80 -13.19
CA PRO A 99 -8.97 10.48 -13.71
C PRO A 99 -8.10 9.35 -13.13
N TRP A 100 -6.87 9.64 -12.73
CA TRP A 100 -5.93 8.66 -12.16
C TRP A 100 -6.30 8.21 -10.74
N PHE A 101 -7.10 9.01 -10.03
CA PHE A 101 -7.50 8.73 -8.65
C PHE A 101 -8.87 8.08 -8.54
N GLN A 102 -9.52 7.79 -9.67
CA GLN A 102 -10.83 7.14 -9.70
C GLN A 102 -10.69 5.62 -9.76
N THR A 103 -11.70 4.93 -9.23
CA THR A 103 -11.79 3.46 -9.29
C THR A 103 -11.61 2.95 -10.73
N GLY A 104 -10.80 1.92 -10.86
CA GLY A 104 -10.43 1.32 -12.14
C GLY A 104 -9.20 1.95 -12.82
N ALA A 105 -8.68 3.10 -12.35
CA ALA A 105 -7.45 3.64 -12.89
C ALA A 105 -6.26 2.72 -12.58
N ASN A 106 -5.38 2.51 -13.55
CA ASN A 106 -4.23 1.63 -13.39
C ASN A 106 -2.94 2.43 -13.28
N TRP A 107 -2.19 2.19 -12.19
CA TRP A 107 -0.96 2.88 -11.83
C TRP A 107 0.31 2.07 -12.12
N GLN A 108 0.26 1.09 -13.00
CA GLN A 108 1.46 0.34 -13.39
C GLN A 108 2.56 1.29 -13.93
N GLU A 109 3.80 1.07 -13.48
CA GLU A 109 4.97 1.86 -13.93
C GLU A 109 5.13 1.85 -15.45
N GLN A 110 4.74 0.75 -16.09
CA GLN A 110 4.74 0.61 -17.55
C GLN A 110 3.87 1.67 -18.25
N ASN A 111 2.82 2.18 -17.59
CA ASN A 111 1.89 3.14 -18.16
C ASN A 111 2.16 4.57 -17.69
N CYS A 112 2.44 4.73 -16.40
CA CYS A 112 2.50 6.04 -15.75
C CYS A 112 3.87 6.37 -15.14
N GLY A 113 4.90 5.56 -15.43
CA GLY A 113 6.24 5.74 -14.90
C GLY A 113 6.32 5.53 -13.39
N THR A 114 7.49 5.79 -12.82
CA THR A 114 7.76 5.67 -11.38
C THR A 114 6.69 6.37 -10.56
N ASN A 115 6.04 5.62 -9.66
CA ASN A 115 4.99 6.10 -8.76
C ASN A 115 4.98 5.26 -7.48
N ALA A 116 4.36 5.77 -6.40
CA ALA A 116 4.42 5.11 -5.11
C ALA A 116 3.71 3.75 -5.08
N ILE A 117 2.59 3.58 -5.81
CA ILE A 117 1.77 2.36 -5.78
C ILE A 117 2.55 1.18 -6.36
N ASP A 118 2.90 1.25 -7.65
CA ASP A 118 3.52 0.11 -8.34
C ASP A 118 4.98 -0.10 -7.90
N THR A 119 5.71 0.97 -7.58
CA THR A 119 7.05 0.84 -7.00
C THR A 119 6.98 0.11 -5.64
N SER A 120 5.95 0.36 -4.81
CA SER A 120 5.74 -0.36 -3.55
C SER A 120 5.46 -1.86 -3.76
N ILE A 121 4.70 -2.20 -4.81
CA ILE A 121 4.49 -3.61 -5.22
C ILE A 121 5.82 -4.24 -5.63
N ALA A 122 6.57 -3.56 -6.49
CA ALA A 122 7.83 -4.09 -7.03
C ALA A 122 8.89 -4.36 -5.96
N VAL A 123 8.94 -3.55 -4.89
CA VAL A 123 9.91 -3.74 -3.79
C VAL A 123 9.37 -4.55 -2.62
N GLY A 124 8.06 -4.83 -2.59
CA GLY A 124 7.40 -5.50 -1.46
C GLY A 124 7.51 -4.73 -0.15
N GLY A 125 7.53 -3.40 -0.21
CA GLY A 125 7.75 -2.56 0.97
C GLY A 125 7.23 -1.13 0.83
N PRO A 126 7.24 -0.36 1.94
CA PRO A 126 6.78 1.02 1.92
C PRO A 126 7.70 1.92 1.10
N VAL A 127 7.10 2.75 0.23
CA VAL A 127 7.81 3.67 -0.67
C VAL A 127 7.16 5.04 -0.64
N GLN A 128 7.98 6.07 -0.76
CA GLN A 128 7.53 7.43 -1.02
C GLN A 128 8.18 7.93 -2.31
N ILE A 129 7.39 8.50 -3.22
CA ILE A 129 7.85 9.07 -4.48
C ILE A 129 7.43 10.52 -4.52
N GLN A 130 8.39 11.40 -4.82
CA GLN A 130 8.16 12.83 -4.80
C GLN A 130 8.90 13.56 -5.93
N ARG A 131 8.27 14.61 -6.46
CA ARG A 131 8.91 15.57 -7.38
C ARG A 131 9.74 14.90 -8.48
N ASN A 132 11.05 15.14 -8.49
CA ASN A 132 11.97 14.64 -9.51
C ASN A 132 12.27 13.12 -9.41
N GLU A 133 11.73 12.42 -8.43
CA GLU A 133 11.80 10.97 -8.34
C GLU A 133 10.80 10.31 -9.30
N HIS A 134 9.72 11.02 -9.68
CA HIS A 134 8.84 10.57 -10.74
C HIS A 134 9.57 10.57 -12.10
N PHE A 135 9.48 9.44 -12.80
CA PHE A 135 10.06 9.31 -14.13
C PHE A 135 9.41 10.29 -15.12
N LEU A 136 8.07 10.28 -15.17
CA LEU A 136 7.32 11.20 -16.04
C LEU A 136 7.25 12.59 -15.43
N LYS A 137 7.55 13.61 -16.23
CA LYS A 137 7.49 15.02 -15.81
C LYS A 137 6.09 15.46 -15.39
N THR A 138 5.06 14.89 -16.00
CA THR A 138 3.65 15.17 -15.68
C THR A 138 3.28 14.83 -14.24
N ASN A 139 3.96 13.85 -13.61
CA ASN A 139 3.67 13.38 -12.26
C ASN A 139 4.48 14.10 -11.17
N ARG A 140 5.38 15.02 -11.53
CA ARG A 140 6.26 15.68 -10.57
C ARG A 140 5.57 16.63 -9.59
N SER A 141 4.32 17.00 -9.86
CA SER A 141 3.49 17.75 -8.91
C SER A 141 2.83 16.88 -7.83
N ILE A 142 2.93 15.56 -7.94
CA ILE A 142 2.34 14.59 -7.00
C ILE A 142 3.41 14.15 -6.02
N ILE A 143 3.01 14.03 -4.74
CA ILE A 143 3.76 13.33 -3.71
C ILE A 143 2.91 12.16 -3.28
N GLY A 144 3.43 10.95 -3.45
CA GLY A 144 2.74 9.71 -3.06
C GLY A 144 3.55 8.93 -2.03
N SER A 145 2.89 8.40 -1.02
CA SER A 145 3.44 7.43 -0.06
C SER A 145 2.59 6.18 -0.12
N ALA A 146 3.18 5.02 -0.27
CA ALA A 146 2.47 3.76 -0.37
C ALA A 146 3.11 2.67 0.49
N ALA A 147 2.30 1.73 0.93
CA ALA A 147 2.74 0.52 1.61
C ALA A 147 1.88 -0.67 1.19
N PRO A 148 2.48 -1.85 0.95
CA PRO A 148 1.74 -3.04 0.61
C PRO A 148 0.93 -3.54 1.80
N ILE A 149 -0.16 -4.24 1.51
CA ILE A 149 -0.97 -5.02 2.43
C ILE A 149 -0.75 -6.47 2.04
N PHE A 150 -0.27 -7.28 2.96
CA PHE A 150 -0.07 -8.70 2.71
C PHE A 150 -1.27 -9.51 3.19
N ASP A 151 -1.54 -10.61 2.52
CA ASP A 151 -2.47 -11.62 3.01
C ASP A 151 -1.78 -12.54 4.04
N ALA A 152 -2.53 -13.50 4.54
CA ALA A 152 -2.07 -14.49 5.51
C ALA A 152 -0.93 -15.40 5.00
N HIS A 153 -0.75 -15.48 3.67
CA HIS A 153 0.28 -16.29 3.00
C HIS A 153 1.44 -15.42 2.49
N ARG A 154 1.56 -14.18 2.98
CA ARG A 154 2.63 -13.25 2.64
C ARG A 154 2.63 -12.80 1.16
N GLN A 155 1.50 -12.98 0.46
CA GLN A 155 1.31 -12.42 -0.87
C GLN A 155 0.74 -11.01 -0.77
N ILE A 156 1.07 -10.14 -1.73
CA ILE A 156 0.49 -8.78 -1.77
C ILE A 156 -0.97 -8.88 -2.16
N ALA A 157 -1.88 -8.58 -1.22
CA ALA A 157 -3.32 -8.51 -1.44
C ALA A 157 -3.72 -7.16 -2.06
N GLY A 158 -2.97 -6.10 -1.76
CA GLY A 158 -3.18 -4.76 -2.28
C GLY A 158 -2.16 -3.78 -1.76
N VAL A 159 -2.36 -2.50 -2.11
CA VAL A 159 -1.50 -1.40 -1.69
C VAL A 159 -2.36 -0.24 -1.20
N LEU A 160 -2.07 0.25 -0.01
CA LEU A 160 -2.61 1.50 0.50
C LEU A 160 -1.65 2.63 0.14
N SER A 161 -2.16 3.70 -0.45
CA SER A 161 -1.37 4.87 -0.82
C SER A 161 -2.04 6.16 -0.36
N VAL A 162 -1.24 7.15 0.01
CA VAL A 162 -1.70 8.49 0.34
C VAL A 162 -0.98 9.49 -0.55
N PHE A 163 -1.78 10.29 -1.22
CA PHE A 163 -1.33 11.47 -1.96
C PHE A 163 -1.63 12.71 -1.14
N SER A 164 -0.63 13.58 -0.99
CA SER A 164 -0.76 14.83 -0.25
C SER A 164 -0.10 15.96 -1.02
N ASP A 165 -0.55 17.19 -0.77
CA ASP A 165 0.22 18.35 -1.14
C ASP A 165 1.39 18.57 -0.14
N ALA A 166 2.25 19.54 -0.42
CA ALA A 166 3.54 19.72 0.25
C ALA A 166 3.47 20.14 1.75
N TYR A 167 2.28 20.20 2.35
CA TYR A 167 2.11 20.71 3.72
C TYR A 167 2.22 19.66 4.83
N LEU A 168 2.04 18.36 4.51
CA LEU A 168 2.29 17.31 5.50
C LEU A 168 3.77 16.90 5.45
N PRO A 169 4.46 16.82 6.60
CA PRO A 169 5.82 16.30 6.66
C PRO A 169 5.86 14.88 6.09
N GLN A 170 6.65 14.67 5.06
CA GLN A 170 6.67 13.46 4.24
C GLN A 170 6.94 12.18 5.03
N ALA A 171 7.86 12.22 6.00
CA ALA A 171 8.18 11.07 6.85
C ALA A 171 6.98 10.60 7.71
N HIS A 172 6.15 11.52 8.15
CA HIS A 172 4.93 11.18 8.90
C HIS A 172 3.88 10.50 8.01
N THR A 173 3.75 10.93 6.74
CA THR A 173 2.80 10.33 5.80
C THR A 173 3.16 8.88 5.50
N LEU A 174 4.42 8.58 5.23
CA LEU A 174 4.86 7.20 4.99
C LEU A 174 4.66 6.30 6.22
N GLY A 175 4.99 6.82 7.42
CA GLY A 175 4.76 6.12 8.68
C GLY A 175 3.28 5.81 8.91
N MET A 176 2.40 6.77 8.62
CA MET A 176 0.95 6.62 8.72
C MET A 176 0.41 5.55 7.76
N VAL A 177 0.80 5.60 6.48
CA VAL A 177 0.37 4.62 5.48
C VAL A 177 0.80 3.22 5.89
N ARG A 178 2.02 3.07 6.37
CA ARG A 178 2.55 1.80 6.88
C ARG A 178 1.73 1.27 8.05
N LEU A 179 1.37 2.14 9.00
CA LEU A 179 0.53 1.76 10.15
C LEU A 179 -0.84 1.26 9.72
N LEU A 180 -1.51 2.01 8.83
CA LEU A 180 -2.82 1.64 8.32
C LEU A 180 -2.77 0.34 7.52
N SER A 181 -1.76 0.14 6.67
CA SER A 181 -1.58 -1.12 5.93
C SER A 181 -1.41 -2.30 6.87
N GLN A 182 -0.62 -2.18 7.94
CA GLN A 182 -0.47 -3.22 8.95
C GLN A 182 -1.77 -3.49 9.72
N SER A 183 -2.56 -2.44 10.03
CA SER A 183 -3.86 -2.62 10.68
C SER A 183 -4.81 -3.42 9.80
N VAL A 184 -4.85 -3.12 8.49
CA VAL A 184 -5.65 -3.87 7.51
C VAL A 184 -5.18 -5.32 7.42
N GLU A 185 -3.88 -5.57 7.32
CA GLU A 185 -3.27 -6.91 7.30
C GLU A 185 -3.70 -7.73 8.53
N ASN A 186 -3.55 -7.16 9.74
CA ASN A 186 -3.95 -7.83 10.97
C ASN A 186 -5.45 -8.19 10.97
N ARG A 187 -6.31 -7.29 10.50
CA ARG A 187 -7.74 -7.56 10.42
C ARG A 187 -8.11 -8.61 9.38
N LEU A 188 -7.43 -8.65 8.24
CA LEU A 188 -7.64 -9.70 7.23
C LEU A 188 -7.32 -11.07 7.81
N ILE A 189 -6.17 -11.22 8.49
CA ILE A 189 -5.79 -12.47 9.17
C ILE A 189 -6.82 -12.85 10.22
N ASN A 190 -7.21 -11.92 11.09
CA ASN A 190 -8.20 -12.19 12.14
C ASN A 190 -9.57 -12.56 11.59
N ARG A 191 -10.00 -12.00 10.45
CA ARG A 191 -11.26 -12.39 9.80
C ARG A 191 -11.20 -13.78 9.17
N GLN A 192 -10.09 -14.09 8.51
CA GLN A 192 -9.90 -15.34 7.79
C GLN A 192 -9.82 -16.54 8.74
N PHE A 193 -9.11 -16.39 9.85
CA PHE A 193 -8.84 -17.51 10.77
C PHE A 193 -9.69 -17.46 12.04
N GLY A 194 -10.25 -16.31 12.40
CA GLY A 194 -11.23 -16.12 13.46
C GLY A 194 -11.00 -16.93 14.73
N PRO A 195 -12.11 -17.32 15.44
CA PRO A 195 -12.00 -18.08 16.69
C PRO A 195 -11.69 -19.57 16.50
N ASP A 196 -11.64 -20.08 15.28
CA ASP A 196 -11.49 -21.51 14.99
C ASP A 196 -10.03 -21.98 14.97
N HIS A 197 -9.06 -21.05 15.12
CA HIS A 197 -7.64 -21.35 15.10
C HIS A 197 -6.93 -20.74 16.31
N PHE A 198 -5.82 -21.33 16.71
CA PHE A 198 -4.95 -20.77 17.73
C PHE A 198 -4.19 -19.57 17.16
N GLN A 199 -4.33 -18.41 17.81
CA GLN A 199 -3.59 -17.20 17.46
C GLN A 199 -2.61 -16.85 18.56
N ILE A 200 -1.36 -16.62 18.17
CA ILE A 200 -0.30 -16.14 19.05
C ILE A 200 0.02 -14.70 18.67
N THR A 201 -0.18 -13.79 19.61
CA THR A 201 0.19 -12.39 19.43
C THR A 201 1.52 -12.12 20.09
N LEU A 202 2.43 -11.48 19.35
CA LEU A 202 3.79 -11.13 19.76
C LEU A 202 3.95 -9.61 19.76
N ASN A 203 4.54 -9.06 20.81
CA ASN A 203 4.94 -7.65 20.84
C ASN A 203 6.19 -7.46 21.70
N THR A 204 6.86 -6.32 21.51
CA THR A 204 8.01 -5.91 22.34
C THR A 204 7.60 -5.36 23.71
N THR A 205 6.32 -5.02 23.91
CA THR A 205 5.74 -4.50 25.16
C THR A 205 4.47 -5.27 25.51
N ALA A 206 4.33 -5.66 26.78
CA ALA A 206 3.23 -6.47 27.27
C ALA A 206 1.84 -5.78 27.19
N ASP A 207 1.81 -4.46 27.12
CA ASP A 207 0.57 -3.67 27.20
C ASP A 207 -0.02 -3.30 25.82
N ASN A 208 0.54 -3.83 24.71
CA ASN A 208 0.23 -3.34 23.37
C ASN A 208 -0.09 -4.46 22.35
N PHE A 209 -0.75 -5.53 22.81
CA PHE A 209 -1.07 -6.65 21.92
C PHE A 209 -2.11 -6.33 20.83
N ASP A 210 -3.00 -5.36 21.07
CA ASP A 210 -4.02 -4.93 20.10
C ASP A 210 -3.53 -3.87 19.11
N SER A 211 -2.23 -3.59 19.11
CA SER A 211 -1.68 -2.55 18.24
C SER A 211 -1.37 -3.06 16.83
N PRO A 212 -1.37 -2.19 15.81
CA PRO A 212 -0.88 -2.55 14.47
C PRO A 212 0.56 -3.10 14.46
N TRP A 213 1.36 -2.81 15.51
CA TRP A 213 2.73 -3.27 15.68
C TRP A 213 2.88 -4.69 16.24
N SER A 214 1.77 -5.36 16.52
CA SER A 214 1.79 -6.74 17.02
C SER A 214 2.06 -7.71 15.89
N GLY A 215 2.96 -8.66 16.15
CA GLY A 215 3.12 -9.85 15.33
C GLY A 215 1.97 -10.82 15.59
N ILE A 216 1.42 -11.40 14.54
CA ILE A 216 0.36 -12.41 14.61
C ILE A 216 0.86 -13.68 13.95
N LEU A 217 0.75 -14.80 14.66
CA LEU A 217 0.90 -16.15 14.14
C LEU A 217 -0.41 -16.89 14.30
N VAL A 218 -0.80 -17.65 13.30
CA VAL A 218 -1.96 -18.56 13.36
C VAL A 218 -1.44 -19.98 13.24
N CYS A 219 -1.88 -20.83 14.16
CA CYS A 219 -1.48 -22.23 14.18
C CYS A 219 -2.70 -23.13 13.97
N ASP A 220 -2.48 -24.26 13.31
CA ASP A 220 -3.45 -25.35 13.23
C ASP A 220 -3.48 -26.18 14.53
N ASP A 221 -4.32 -27.21 14.56
CA ASP A 221 -4.49 -28.13 15.73
C ASP A 221 -3.21 -28.92 16.04
N SER A 222 -2.27 -29.05 15.11
CA SER A 222 -0.97 -29.71 15.32
C SER A 222 0.09 -28.76 15.87
N GLY A 223 -0.20 -27.45 15.93
CA GLY A 223 0.72 -26.40 16.34
C GLY A 223 1.62 -25.91 15.20
N GLN A 224 1.35 -26.29 13.95
CA GLN A 224 2.07 -25.78 12.78
C GLN A 224 1.57 -24.37 12.46
N VAL A 225 2.50 -23.44 12.17
CA VAL A 225 2.16 -22.09 11.73
C VAL A 225 1.63 -22.15 10.31
N ILE A 226 0.38 -21.71 10.12
CA ILE A 226 -0.33 -21.71 8.83
C ILE A 226 -0.51 -20.31 8.26
N ALA A 227 -0.38 -19.27 9.08
CA ALA A 227 -0.47 -17.87 8.68
C ALA A 227 0.33 -16.97 9.60
N SER A 228 0.80 -15.85 9.09
CA SER A 228 1.47 -14.80 9.88
C SER A 228 1.33 -13.43 9.23
N ASN A 229 1.53 -12.38 10.03
CA ASN A 229 1.74 -11.05 9.48
C ASN A 229 3.24 -10.72 9.35
N GLN A 230 3.57 -9.70 8.54
CA GLN A 230 4.95 -9.26 8.34
C GLN A 230 5.66 -8.88 9.65
N ARG A 231 4.89 -8.40 10.63
CA ARG A 231 5.46 -8.00 11.90
C ARG A 231 5.96 -9.18 12.73
N ALA A 232 5.29 -10.33 12.68
CA ALA A 232 5.77 -11.56 13.32
C ALA A 232 7.13 -11.98 12.76
N ASP A 233 7.28 -11.99 11.43
CA ASP A 233 8.55 -12.31 10.78
C ASP A 233 9.69 -11.37 11.24
N GLN A 234 9.40 -10.07 11.32
CA GLN A 234 10.37 -9.07 11.79
C GLN A 234 10.76 -9.27 13.26
N LEU A 235 9.81 -9.58 14.13
CA LEU A 235 10.05 -9.79 15.56
C LEU A 235 10.84 -11.07 15.83
N LEU A 236 10.56 -12.12 15.06
CA LEU A 236 11.22 -13.41 15.19
C LEU A 236 12.53 -13.50 14.39
N GLY A 237 12.76 -12.57 13.45
CA GLY A 237 13.94 -12.54 12.59
C GLY A 237 13.98 -13.69 11.56
N MET A 238 12.82 -14.23 11.19
CA MET A 238 12.68 -15.36 10.28
C MET A 238 11.34 -15.28 9.53
N ASN A 239 11.26 -15.92 8.36
CA ASN A 239 9.98 -16.16 7.72
C ASN A 239 9.24 -17.23 8.50
N THR A 240 8.00 -16.98 8.87
CA THR A 240 7.19 -17.88 9.72
C THR A 240 6.23 -18.76 8.91
N VAL A 241 5.98 -18.40 7.67
CA VAL A 241 5.17 -19.16 6.69
C VAL A 241 6.05 -19.45 5.48
N GLU A 242 6.22 -20.72 5.13
CA GLU A 242 6.93 -21.16 3.90
C GLU A 242 5.95 -21.33 2.74
#